data_8fa026115ac0e46d037ee94f422d4c9f
#
_entry.id   8fa026115ac0e46d037ee94f422d4c9f
#
_cell.length_a   1.000
_cell.length_b   1.000
_cell.length_c   1.000
_cell.angle_alpha   90.00
_cell.angle_beta   90.00
_cell.angle_gamma   90.00
#
_symmetry.space_group_name_H-M   'P 1'
#
loop_
_entity.id
_entity.type
_entity.pdbx_description
1 polymer ?
#
loop_
_entity_poly.entity_id
_entity_poly.type
_entity_poly.pdbx_seq_one_letter_code
_entity_poly.pdbx_strand_id
1 'polypeptide(L)'
;MLDAKNDHYPVHYLNPTVDLSKIKHVAFDMDGTIYKGGTLFEFTPGVFETLEKLGIGYTYLTNNSSKSAKDYLKKILSLNLKATPDNVSTSATATYFFLRKNYPNVKKVYVLGTASLREEFAEQGYTLIDEYNETDEPDMVVVAFDTTLTYDRLCKATYWIGKGKPYIATHPDTVCPTDQETILVDCGAVQALIENVTGRKPEAVPGKPDPATIGGVMDKYGLERDEIMMVGDRIYTDLEMARRAKIPGVLVLTGEATLETLKEAGWTPELVLDDISVLADLLVEAKTKKK
;
A
#
# COMPACT_ATOMS: atom_id res chain seq x y z
N MET A 1 -11.46 23.40 12.82
CA MET A 1 -12.06 24.34 11.87
C MET A 1 -11.05 24.57 10.77
N LEU A 2 -11.36 24.16 9.56
CA LEU A 2 -10.55 24.48 8.39
C LEU A 2 -10.74 25.97 8.11
N ASP A 3 -9.68 26.76 8.32
CA ASP A 3 -9.75 28.21 8.10
C ASP A 3 -9.70 28.50 6.59
N ALA A 4 -10.82 28.97 6.05
CA ALA A 4 -11.04 29.23 4.63
C ALA A 4 -10.44 30.57 4.16
N LYS A 5 -9.29 30.97 4.67
CA LYS A 5 -8.66 32.25 4.31
C LYS A 5 -7.13 32.11 4.18
N ASN A 6 -6.70 31.43 3.08
CA ASN A 6 -5.43 31.78 2.45
C ASN A 6 -5.33 31.06 1.10
N ASP A 7 -5.62 31.77 0.03
CA ASP A 7 -5.59 31.28 -1.37
C ASP A 7 -4.17 30.96 -1.90
N HIS A 8 -3.15 30.86 -1.04
CA HIS A 8 -1.77 30.58 -1.46
C HIS A 8 -0.92 29.83 -0.43
N TYR A 9 -1.53 29.13 0.53
CA TYR A 9 -0.73 28.33 1.47
C TYR A 9 -0.91 26.84 1.15
N PRO A 10 0.15 26.12 0.79
CA PRO A 10 0.07 24.71 0.41
C PRO A 10 -0.17 23.75 1.60
N VAL A 11 -0.38 24.29 2.80
CA VAL A 11 -0.72 23.57 4.02
C VAL A 11 -2.18 23.85 4.38
N HIS A 12 -3.07 22.88 4.18
CA HIS A 12 -4.49 23.01 4.53
C HIS A 12 -4.76 22.71 6.00
N TYR A 13 -3.97 21.81 6.59
CA TYR A 13 -4.03 21.49 8.00
C TYR A 13 -2.68 20.96 8.52
N LEU A 14 -2.31 21.36 9.71
CA LEU A 14 -1.16 20.85 10.47
C LEU A 14 -1.59 20.70 11.93
N ASN A 15 -1.58 19.46 12.43
CA ASN A 15 -1.82 19.19 13.84
C ASN A 15 -0.64 19.69 14.69
N PRO A 16 -0.85 20.66 15.59
CA PRO A 16 0.23 21.24 16.38
C PRO A 16 0.88 20.27 17.36
N THR A 17 0.29 19.10 17.60
CA THR A 17 0.84 18.09 18.52
C THR A 17 1.86 17.17 17.85
N VAL A 18 1.99 17.20 16.51
CA VAL A 18 2.96 16.39 15.78
C VAL A 18 4.34 17.06 15.81
N ASP A 19 5.31 16.38 16.37
CA ASP A 19 6.71 16.81 16.37
C ASP A 19 7.45 16.26 15.15
N LEU A 20 7.42 16.99 14.05
CA LEU A 20 8.11 16.62 12.80
C LEU A 20 9.63 16.46 12.98
N SER A 21 10.23 17.06 14.02
CA SER A 21 11.65 16.90 14.29
C SER A 21 12.04 15.48 14.71
N LYS A 22 11.09 14.67 15.17
CA LYS A 22 11.30 13.27 15.54
C LYS A 22 11.29 12.31 14.36
N ILE A 23 10.70 12.70 13.24
CA ILE A 23 10.52 11.82 12.08
C ILE A 23 11.88 11.34 11.56
N LYS A 24 12.06 10.03 11.50
CA LYS A 24 13.25 9.34 10.99
C LYS A 24 12.95 8.57 9.71
N HIS A 25 11.67 8.32 9.42
CA HIS A 25 11.26 7.53 8.27
C HIS A 25 9.91 8.00 7.71
N VAL A 26 9.76 7.97 6.38
CA VAL A 26 8.51 8.30 5.70
C VAL A 26 8.11 7.13 4.81
N ALA A 27 6.92 6.57 5.03
CA ALA A 27 6.31 5.61 4.12
C ALA A 27 5.44 6.37 3.12
N PHE A 28 5.72 6.22 1.83
CA PHE A 28 4.98 6.87 0.76
C PHE A 28 4.11 5.87 0.03
N ASP A 29 2.83 6.17 -0.12
CA ASP A 29 2.08 5.61 -1.23
C ASP A 29 2.71 6.02 -2.56
N MET A 30 2.36 5.34 -3.64
CA MET A 30 3.03 5.54 -4.91
C MET A 30 2.15 6.30 -5.91
N ASP A 31 1.07 5.71 -6.38
CA ASP A 31 0.21 6.29 -7.42
C ASP A 31 -0.70 7.37 -6.82
N GLY A 32 -0.64 8.59 -7.35
CA GLY A 32 -1.32 9.75 -6.77
C GLY A 32 -0.50 10.50 -5.72
N THR A 33 0.63 9.95 -5.26
CA THR A 33 1.49 10.54 -4.23
C THR A 33 2.86 10.95 -4.75
N ILE A 34 3.58 10.06 -5.44
CA ILE A 34 4.91 10.34 -6.00
C ILE A 34 4.92 10.38 -7.52
N TYR A 35 3.94 9.78 -8.16
CA TYR A 35 3.69 9.83 -9.61
C TYR A 35 2.19 9.64 -9.87
N LYS A 36 1.74 9.88 -11.10
CA LYS A 36 0.40 9.54 -11.58
C LYS A 36 0.50 8.68 -12.84
N GLY A 37 -0.01 7.44 -12.75
CA GLY A 37 0.12 6.48 -13.84
C GLY A 37 1.58 6.16 -14.16
N GLY A 38 2.06 6.65 -15.32
CA GLY A 38 3.45 6.51 -15.77
C GLY A 38 4.33 7.73 -15.55
N THR A 39 3.78 8.86 -15.08
CA THR A 39 4.45 10.17 -15.06
C THR A 39 4.81 10.58 -13.64
N LEU A 40 6.10 10.76 -13.39
CA LEU A 40 6.60 11.29 -12.13
C LEU A 40 6.17 12.74 -11.95
N PHE A 41 5.77 13.12 -10.72
CA PHE A 41 5.55 14.53 -10.43
C PHE A 41 6.89 15.28 -10.39
N GLU A 42 6.91 16.51 -10.89
CA GLU A 42 8.15 17.30 -11.04
C GLU A 42 8.88 17.54 -9.73
N PHE A 43 8.15 17.66 -8.63
CA PHE A 43 8.70 17.87 -7.29
C PHE A 43 9.32 16.60 -6.67
N THR A 44 8.93 15.42 -7.11
CA THR A 44 9.29 14.15 -6.45
C THR A 44 10.80 13.94 -6.30
N PRO A 45 11.66 14.13 -7.32
CA PRO A 45 13.10 13.90 -7.14
C PRO A 45 13.71 14.78 -6.04
N GLY A 46 13.33 16.08 -6.01
CA GLY A 46 13.82 17.02 -4.99
C GLY A 46 13.42 16.65 -3.56
N VAL A 47 12.24 16.06 -3.40
CA VAL A 47 11.77 15.56 -2.09
C VAL A 47 12.69 14.44 -1.58
N PHE A 48 12.95 13.40 -2.40
CA PHE A 48 13.80 12.29 -1.99
C PHE A 48 15.25 12.73 -1.73
N GLU A 49 15.81 13.64 -2.53
CA GLU A 49 17.11 14.25 -2.25
C GLU A 49 17.13 14.99 -0.91
N THR A 50 16.04 15.68 -0.58
CA THR A 50 15.92 16.41 0.69
C THR A 50 15.87 15.45 1.87
N LEU A 51 15.08 14.36 1.77
CA LEU A 51 15.04 13.34 2.82
C LEU A 51 16.42 12.71 3.06
N GLU A 52 17.16 12.40 1.99
CA GLU A 52 18.54 11.89 2.11
C GLU A 52 19.47 12.87 2.82
N LYS A 53 19.42 14.17 2.45
CA LYS A 53 20.22 15.22 3.11
C LYS A 53 19.89 15.37 4.59
N LEU A 54 18.64 15.13 4.97
CA LEU A 54 18.17 15.14 6.35
C LEU A 54 18.46 13.82 7.11
N GLY A 55 18.92 12.78 6.43
CA GLY A 55 19.12 11.45 7.00
C GLY A 55 17.81 10.75 7.35
N ILE A 56 16.70 11.11 6.68
CA ILE A 56 15.38 10.50 6.85
C ILE A 56 15.25 9.34 5.86
N GLY A 57 15.00 8.13 6.38
CA GLY A 57 14.72 6.96 5.56
C GLY A 57 13.34 7.02 4.90
N TYR A 58 13.13 6.21 3.87
CA TYR A 58 11.82 6.13 3.22
C TYR A 58 11.50 4.73 2.69
N THR A 59 10.21 4.44 2.58
CA THR A 59 9.68 3.21 1.98
C THR A 59 8.60 3.56 0.96
N TYR A 60 8.70 2.97 -0.22
CA TYR A 60 7.64 2.96 -1.23
C TYR A 60 6.65 1.86 -0.89
N LEU A 61 5.39 2.22 -0.64
CA LEU A 61 4.35 1.32 -0.14
C LEU A 61 3.13 1.33 -1.05
N THR A 62 2.80 0.21 -1.68
CA THR A 62 1.64 0.12 -2.59
C THR A 62 0.74 -1.07 -2.27
N ASN A 63 -0.57 -0.89 -2.44
CA ASN A 63 -1.54 -1.99 -2.41
C ASN A 63 -1.52 -2.83 -3.69
N ASN A 64 -1.04 -2.27 -4.79
CA ASN A 64 -1.12 -2.95 -6.08
C ASN A 64 -0.25 -4.22 -6.09
N SER A 65 -0.89 -5.38 -6.19
CA SER A 65 -0.29 -6.71 -6.25
C SER A 65 -0.24 -7.30 -7.68
N SER A 66 -0.60 -6.52 -8.71
CA SER A 66 -0.51 -6.99 -10.09
C SER A 66 0.94 -7.12 -10.60
N LYS A 67 1.88 -6.55 -9.87
CA LYS A 67 3.33 -6.61 -10.12
C LYS A 67 4.07 -7.01 -8.85
N SER A 68 5.20 -7.68 -9.00
CA SER A 68 6.08 -8.04 -7.90
C SER A 68 6.82 -6.83 -7.32
N ALA A 69 7.36 -6.97 -6.11
CA ALA A 69 8.25 -5.96 -5.53
C ALA A 69 9.48 -5.70 -6.42
N LYS A 70 9.99 -6.73 -7.13
CA LYS A 70 11.07 -6.57 -8.13
C LYS A 70 10.66 -5.70 -9.31
N ASP A 71 9.42 -5.83 -9.80
CA ASP A 71 8.94 -5.01 -10.91
C ASP A 71 8.76 -3.56 -10.47
N TYR A 72 8.25 -3.33 -9.24
CA TYR A 72 8.18 -1.99 -8.68
C TYR A 72 9.57 -1.38 -8.48
N LEU A 73 10.55 -2.15 -8.00
CA LEU A 73 11.93 -1.68 -7.92
C LEU A 73 12.46 -1.23 -9.29
N LYS A 74 12.25 -2.03 -10.34
CA LYS A 74 12.64 -1.65 -11.72
C LYS A 74 11.92 -0.38 -12.17
N LYS A 75 10.59 -0.26 -11.90
CA LYS A 75 9.81 0.94 -12.23
C LYS A 75 10.39 2.19 -11.53
N ILE A 76 10.64 2.13 -10.23
CA ILE A 76 11.17 3.25 -9.46
C ILE A 76 12.55 3.68 -9.98
N LEU A 77 13.44 2.72 -10.25
CA LEU A 77 14.76 2.99 -10.83
C LEU A 77 14.66 3.60 -12.24
N SER A 78 13.70 3.16 -13.05
CA SER A 78 13.47 3.73 -14.40
C SER A 78 12.95 5.17 -14.38
N LEU A 79 12.36 5.60 -13.25
CA LEU A 79 11.95 6.98 -12.99
C LEU A 79 13.09 7.83 -12.41
N ASN A 80 14.33 7.32 -12.41
CA ASN A 80 15.53 7.95 -11.83
C ASN A 80 15.40 8.25 -10.32
N LEU A 81 14.55 7.53 -9.61
CA LEU A 81 14.51 7.55 -8.15
C LEU A 81 15.41 6.47 -7.58
N LYS A 82 16.01 6.72 -6.42
CA LYS A 82 16.81 5.72 -5.72
C LYS A 82 15.90 4.74 -5.01
N ALA A 83 16.15 3.46 -5.21
CA ALA A 83 15.47 2.39 -4.50
C ALA A 83 16.38 1.17 -4.33
N THR A 84 16.09 0.41 -3.29
CA THR A 84 16.69 -0.91 -3.04
C THR A 84 15.55 -1.90 -2.76
N PRO A 85 15.80 -3.22 -2.83
CA PRO A 85 14.77 -4.19 -2.44
C PRO A 85 14.20 -3.96 -1.04
N ASP A 86 14.99 -3.30 -0.17
CA ASP A 86 14.63 -3.09 1.22
C ASP A 86 13.59 -2.00 1.45
N ASN A 87 13.50 -1.03 0.57
CA ASN A 87 12.56 0.08 0.71
C ASN A 87 11.39 0.07 -0.29
N VAL A 88 11.12 -1.10 -0.89
CA VAL A 88 9.92 -1.35 -1.71
C VAL A 88 9.05 -2.37 -1.00
N SER A 89 7.80 -2.02 -0.69
CA SER A 89 6.83 -2.89 -0.04
C SER A 89 5.51 -2.87 -0.80
N THR A 90 5.00 -4.05 -1.13
CA THR A 90 3.71 -4.24 -1.81
C THR A 90 2.73 -4.95 -0.89
N SER A 91 1.44 -4.98 -1.24
CA SER A 91 0.48 -5.81 -0.52
C SER A 91 0.82 -7.31 -0.60
N ALA A 92 1.51 -7.75 -1.66
CA ALA A 92 2.07 -9.10 -1.74
C ALA A 92 3.12 -9.35 -0.64
N THR A 93 4.03 -8.37 -0.46
CA THR A 93 5.04 -8.40 0.62
C THR A 93 4.37 -8.54 1.99
N ALA A 94 3.36 -7.72 2.27
CA ALA A 94 2.59 -7.80 3.51
C ALA A 94 1.91 -9.18 3.66
N THR A 95 1.39 -9.72 2.55
CA THR A 95 0.68 -11.00 2.53
C THR A 95 1.59 -12.16 2.89
N TYR A 96 2.76 -12.32 2.28
CA TYR A 96 3.61 -13.46 2.63
C TYR A 96 4.28 -13.30 4.01
N PHE A 97 4.53 -12.09 4.50
CA PHE A 97 4.94 -11.90 5.90
C PHE A 97 3.82 -12.28 6.87
N PHE A 98 2.58 -11.89 6.58
CA PHE A 98 1.42 -12.30 7.36
C PHE A 98 1.26 -13.83 7.39
N LEU A 99 1.41 -14.49 6.24
CA LEU A 99 1.36 -15.95 6.14
C LEU A 99 2.43 -16.61 7.00
N ARG A 100 3.68 -16.19 6.90
CA ARG A 100 4.77 -16.75 7.70
C ARG A 100 4.54 -16.63 9.19
N LYS A 101 3.98 -15.51 9.64
CA LYS A 101 3.72 -15.23 11.05
C LYS A 101 2.54 -16.00 11.59
N ASN A 102 1.43 -16.02 10.86
CA ASN A 102 0.15 -16.52 11.36
C ASN A 102 -0.20 -17.94 10.87
N TYR A 103 0.39 -18.36 9.75
CA TYR A 103 0.15 -19.66 9.11
C TYR A 103 1.47 -20.36 8.75
N PRO A 104 2.37 -20.62 9.70
CA PRO A 104 3.74 -21.12 9.41
C PRO A 104 3.76 -22.51 8.76
N ASN A 105 2.67 -23.26 8.83
CA ASN A 105 2.53 -24.58 8.23
C ASN A 105 2.06 -24.55 6.76
N VAL A 106 1.59 -23.40 6.25
CA VAL A 106 1.20 -23.25 4.85
C VAL A 106 2.44 -23.34 3.97
N LYS A 107 2.42 -24.29 3.02
CA LYS A 107 3.49 -24.53 2.05
C LYS A 107 2.98 -24.49 0.62
N LYS A 108 1.78 -25.01 0.37
CA LYS A 108 1.15 -25.09 -0.92
C LYS A 108 0.07 -24.01 -1.04
N VAL A 109 0.17 -23.15 -2.05
CA VAL A 109 -0.78 -22.06 -2.26
C VAL A 109 -1.35 -22.07 -3.68
N TYR A 110 -2.64 -21.80 -3.77
CA TYR A 110 -3.26 -21.43 -5.05
C TYR A 110 -3.28 -19.90 -5.11
N VAL A 111 -2.55 -19.30 -6.04
CA VAL A 111 -2.46 -17.83 -6.19
C VAL A 111 -3.30 -17.39 -7.39
N LEU A 112 -4.45 -16.75 -7.11
CA LEU A 112 -5.23 -16.03 -8.10
C LEU A 112 -4.61 -14.63 -8.26
N GLY A 113 -3.63 -14.52 -9.13
CA GLY A 113 -2.82 -13.33 -9.35
C GLY A 113 -2.03 -13.45 -10.65
N THR A 114 -1.36 -12.39 -11.06
CA THR A 114 -0.53 -12.36 -12.27
C THR A 114 0.65 -13.34 -12.21
N ALA A 115 1.26 -13.63 -13.36
CA ALA A 115 2.45 -14.46 -13.41
C ALA A 115 3.59 -13.90 -12.54
N SER A 116 3.80 -12.59 -12.56
CA SER A 116 4.83 -11.90 -11.76
C SER A 116 4.62 -12.09 -10.26
N LEU A 117 3.37 -11.97 -9.77
CA LEU A 117 3.04 -12.23 -8.37
C LEU A 117 3.26 -13.69 -7.99
N ARG A 118 2.85 -14.62 -8.86
CA ARG A 118 3.01 -16.06 -8.64
C ARG A 118 4.48 -16.45 -8.53
N GLU A 119 5.32 -15.91 -9.43
CA GLU A 119 6.76 -16.10 -9.37
C GLU A 119 7.34 -15.59 -8.04
N GLU A 120 6.90 -14.40 -7.57
CA GLU A 120 7.31 -13.84 -6.27
C GLU A 120 6.94 -14.80 -5.12
N PHE A 121 5.73 -15.37 -5.09
CA PHE A 121 5.36 -16.37 -4.07
C PHE A 121 6.24 -17.63 -4.14
N ALA A 122 6.56 -18.13 -5.34
CA ALA A 122 7.46 -19.26 -5.51
C ALA A 122 8.87 -18.96 -4.98
N GLU A 123 9.42 -17.77 -5.28
CA GLU A 123 10.71 -17.31 -4.75
C GLU A 123 10.70 -17.16 -3.22
N GLN A 124 9.54 -16.88 -2.63
CA GLN A 124 9.36 -16.86 -1.19
C GLN A 124 9.25 -18.27 -0.56
N GLY A 125 9.38 -19.33 -1.36
CA GLY A 125 9.42 -20.71 -0.91
C GLY A 125 8.06 -21.41 -0.84
N TYR A 126 7.01 -20.80 -1.40
CA TYR A 126 5.70 -21.46 -1.52
C TYR A 126 5.64 -22.35 -2.77
N THR A 127 5.05 -23.52 -2.65
CA THR A 127 4.72 -24.39 -3.79
C THR A 127 3.40 -23.93 -4.39
N LEU A 128 3.41 -23.56 -5.68
CA LEU A 128 2.20 -23.13 -6.38
C LEU A 128 1.39 -24.34 -6.87
N ILE A 129 0.11 -24.33 -6.60
CA ILE A 129 -0.85 -25.31 -7.11
C ILE A 129 -1.63 -24.67 -8.25
N ASP A 130 -1.50 -25.16 -9.46
CA ASP A 130 -2.07 -24.57 -10.66
C ASP A 130 -3.31 -25.28 -11.17
N GLU A 131 -3.41 -26.57 -10.85
CA GLU A 131 -4.53 -27.40 -11.27
C GLU A 131 -5.30 -27.91 -10.06
N TYR A 132 -6.59 -28.17 -10.21
CA TYR A 132 -7.24 -28.93 -9.17
C TYR A 132 -7.06 -30.42 -9.44
N ASN A 133 -6.34 -30.99 -8.52
CA ASN A 133 -6.08 -32.40 -8.43
C ASN A 133 -6.38 -32.81 -6.99
N GLU A 134 -7.22 -33.81 -6.79
CA GLU A 134 -7.60 -34.27 -5.46
C GLU A 134 -6.41 -34.77 -4.62
N THR A 135 -5.30 -35.09 -5.27
CA THR A 135 -4.08 -35.56 -4.61
C THR A 135 -3.08 -34.43 -4.31
N ASP A 136 -3.28 -33.24 -4.84
CA ASP A 136 -2.39 -32.09 -4.65
C ASP A 136 -3.17 -30.79 -4.37
N GLU A 137 -3.78 -30.75 -3.22
CA GLU A 137 -4.58 -29.62 -2.77
C GLU A 137 -3.73 -28.47 -2.22
N PRO A 138 -4.11 -27.19 -2.40
CA PRO A 138 -3.47 -26.09 -1.71
C PRO A 138 -3.82 -26.11 -0.21
N ASP A 139 -2.88 -25.66 0.61
CA ASP A 139 -3.14 -25.36 2.03
C ASP A 139 -3.98 -24.09 2.16
N MET A 140 -3.79 -23.13 1.26
CA MET A 140 -4.45 -21.83 1.26
C MET A 140 -4.60 -21.28 -0.16
N VAL A 141 -5.66 -20.48 -0.36
CA VAL A 141 -5.84 -19.66 -1.56
C VAL A 141 -5.41 -18.22 -1.27
N VAL A 142 -4.68 -17.61 -2.18
CA VAL A 142 -4.33 -16.18 -2.16
C VAL A 142 -5.03 -15.50 -3.32
N VAL A 143 -5.87 -14.51 -3.02
CA VAL A 143 -6.59 -13.68 -4.00
C VAL A 143 -5.89 -12.34 -4.10
N ALA A 144 -5.60 -11.90 -5.31
CA ALA A 144 -4.84 -10.69 -5.58
C ALA A 144 -5.42 -9.89 -6.76
N PHE A 145 -4.81 -8.75 -7.04
CA PHE A 145 -5.10 -7.99 -8.25
C PHE A 145 -4.50 -8.70 -9.46
N ASP A 146 -5.35 -9.27 -10.29
CA ASP A 146 -4.95 -10.05 -11.44
C ASP A 146 -5.46 -9.45 -12.76
N THR A 147 -4.59 -8.68 -13.42
CA THR A 147 -4.88 -8.10 -14.73
C THR A 147 -4.89 -9.12 -15.88
N THR A 148 -4.58 -10.38 -15.56
CA THR A 148 -4.58 -11.52 -16.50
C THR A 148 -5.60 -12.60 -16.11
N LEU A 149 -6.60 -12.22 -15.29
CA LEU A 149 -7.62 -13.10 -14.77
C LEU A 149 -8.34 -13.83 -15.91
N THR A 150 -8.43 -15.15 -15.78
CA THR A 150 -9.25 -15.99 -16.68
C THR A 150 -10.40 -16.64 -15.90
N TYR A 151 -11.49 -16.92 -16.59
CA TYR A 151 -12.65 -17.57 -16.00
C TYR A 151 -12.30 -18.92 -15.34
N ASP A 152 -11.45 -19.71 -16.00
CA ASP A 152 -10.98 -21.01 -15.46
C ASP A 152 -10.23 -20.84 -14.13
N ARG A 153 -9.31 -19.87 -14.05
CA ARG A 153 -8.55 -19.62 -12.82
C ARG A 153 -9.44 -19.12 -11.69
N LEU A 154 -10.43 -18.30 -12.00
CA LEU A 154 -11.43 -17.85 -11.03
C LEU A 154 -12.26 -19.02 -10.51
N CYS A 155 -12.73 -19.92 -11.41
CA CYS A 155 -13.46 -21.12 -11.03
C CYS A 155 -12.64 -22.05 -10.13
N LYS A 156 -11.34 -22.22 -10.40
CA LYS A 156 -10.45 -23.03 -9.55
C LYS A 156 -10.28 -22.42 -8.15
N ALA A 157 -10.11 -21.10 -8.05
CA ALA A 157 -10.05 -20.41 -6.76
C ALA A 157 -11.34 -20.62 -5.96
N THR A 158 -12.50 -20.38 -6.58
CA THR A 158 -13.81 -20.55 -5.92
C THR A 158 -14.08 -22.00 -5.53
N TYR A 159 -13.62 -22.97 -6.34
CA TYR A 159 -13.69 -24.40 -6.01
C TYR A 159 -12.95 -24.71 -4.71
N TRP A 160 -11.68 -24.32 -4.59
CA TRP A 160 -10.90 -24.58 -3.37
C TRP A 160 -11.48 -23.88 -2.13
N ILE A 161 -11.90 -22.63 -2.29
CA ILE A 161 -12.54 -21.87 -1.20
C ILE A 161 -13.87 -22.53 -0.81
N GLY A 162 -14.68 -22.97 -1.78
CA GLY A 162 -15.92 -23.70 -1.55
C GLY A 162 -15.72 -25.06 -0.88
N LYS A 163 -14.59 -25.73 -1.13
CA LYS A 163 -14.17 -26.96 -0.43
C LYS A 163 -13.69 -26.70 1.01
N GLY A 164 -13.70 -25.47 1.48
CA GLY A 164 -13.33 -25.13 2.85
C GLY A 164 -11.87 -24.74 3.03
N LYS A 165 -11.07 -24.63 1.94
CA LYS A 165 -9.71 -24.12 2.08
C LYS A 165 -9.75 -22.66 2.59
N PRO A 166 -8.92 -22.30 3.57
CA PRO A 166 -8.82 -20.90 4.00
C PRO A 166 -8.29 -20.04 2.83
N TYR A 167 -8.71 -18.78 2.77
CA TYR A 167 -8.14 -17.86 1.82
C TYR A 167 -7.87 -16.49 2.43
N ILE A 168 -6.89 -15.81 1.88
CA ILE A 168 -6.57 -14.42 2.17
C ILE A 168 -6.57 -13.62 0.88
N ALA A 169 -6.82 -12.32 1.01
CA ALA A 169 -6.74 -11.39 -0.11
C ALA A 169 -5.62 -10.38 0.15
N THR A 170 -4.92 -9.94 -0.89
CA THR A 170 -3.76 -9.07 -0.71
C THR A 170 -4.14 -7.67 -0.23
N HIS A 171 -5.28 -7.12 -0.68
CA HIS A 171 -5.77 -5.78 -0.31
C HIS A 171 -7.27 -5.64 -0.64
N PRO A 172 -7.97 -4.64 -0.09
CA PRO A 172 -9.42 -4.51 -0.23
C PRO A 172 -9.88 -3.65 -1.40
N ASP A 173 -8.97 -3.04 -2.18
CA ASP A 173 -9.33 -2.07 -3.21
C ASP A 173 -10.22 -2.72 -4.28
N THR A 174 -11.35 -2.10 -4.59
CA THR A 174 -12.34 -2.64 -5.54
C THR A 174 -12.04 -2.24 -6.98
N VAL A 175 -11.34 -1.12 -7.14
CA VAL A 175 -10.97 -0.55 -8.45
C VAL A 175 -9.54 -0.02 -8.39
N CYS A 176 -8.83 -0.11 -9.52
CA CYS A 176 -7.57 0.59 -9.74
C CYS A 176 -7.80 1.63 -10.85
N PRO A 177 -7.66 2.92 -10.57
CA PRO A 177 -7.72 3.98 -11.56
C PRO A 177 -6.64 3.82 -12.63
N THR A 178 -6.93 4.26 -13.83
CA THR A 178 -5.97 4.29 -14.94
C THR A 178 -5.91 5.70 -15.54
N ASP A 179 -5.00 5.92 -16.47
CA ASP A 179 -4.95 7.09 -17.35
C ASP A 179 -5.90 6.97 -18.56
N GLN A 180 -6.65 5.87 -18.65
CA GLN A 180 -7.64 5.58 -19.67
C GLN A 180 -9.05 5.93 -19.19
N GLU A 181 -10.03 5.93 -20.10
CA GLU A 181 -11.45 6.10 -19.73
C GLU A 181 -12.00 4.95 -18.88
N THR A 182 -11.34 3.80 -18.91
CA THR A 182 -11.75 2.60 -18.16
C THR A 182 -10.99 2.49 -16.85
N ILE A 183 -11.66 2.00 -15.81
CA ILE A 183 -11.06 1.55 -14.56
C ILE A 183 -10.74 0.05 -14.64
N LEU A 184 -9.77 -0.40 -13.86
CA LEU A 184 -9.49 -1.83 -13.70
C LEU A 184 -10.25 -2.38 -12.49
N VAL A 185 -10.86 -3.56 -12.69
CA VAL A 185 -11.47 -4.33 -11.59
C VAL A 185 -10.37 -4.88 -10.71
N ASP A 186 -10.38 -4.55 -9.42
CA ASP A 186 -9.30 -4.88 -8.51
C ASP A 186 -9.67 -5.99 -7.51
N CYS A 187 -8.75 -6.34 -6.64
CA CYS A 187 -8.79 -7.47 -5.72
C CYS A 187 -10.07 -7.50 -4.87
N GLY A 188 -10.53 -6.36 -4.35
CA GLY A 188 -11.74 -6.28 -3.53
C GLY A 188 -13.01 -6.65 -4.29
N ALA A 189 -13.11 -6.32 -5.58
CA ALA A 189 -14.24 -6.73 -6.40
C ALA A 189 -14.24 -8.25 -6.67
N VAL A 190 -13.05 -8.85 -6.85
CA VAL A 190 -12.89 -10.31 -6.96
C VAL A 190 -13.28 -11.00 -5.64
N GLN A 191 -12.91 -10.42 -4.49
CA GLN A 191 -13.37 -10.91 -3.18
C GLN A 191 -14.89 -10.92 -3.06
N ALA A 192 -15.56 -9.83 -3.47
CA ALA A 192 -17.01 -9.74 -3.44
C ALA A 192 -17.69 -10.79 -4.34
N LEU A 193 -17.11 -11.06 -5.51
CA LEU A 193 -17.56 -12.15 -6.39
C LEU A 193 -17.40 -13.51 -5.70
N ILE A 194 -16.25 -13.79 -5.11
CA ILE A 194 -15.99 -15.05 -4.41
C ILE A 194 -16.93 -15.21 -3.21
N GLU A 195 -17.17 -14.16 -2.43
CA GLU A 195 -18.10 -14.16 -1.31
C GLU A 195 -19.53 -14.48 -1.80
N ASN A 196 -19.97 -13.89 -2.91
CA ASN A 196 -21.28 -14.15 -3.48
C ASN A 196 -21.46 -15.61 -3.91
N VAL A 197 -20.41 -16.24 -4.46
CA VAL A 197 -20.46 -17.62 -4.94
C VAL A 197 -20.31 -18.64 -3.81
N THR A 198 -19.45 -18.36 -2.84
CA THR A 198 -19.06 -19.36 -1.81
C THR A 198 -19.65 -19.10 -0.42
N GLY A 199 -20.21 -17.90 -0.20
CA GLY A 199 -20.64 -17.42 1.13
C GLY A 199 -19.48 -17.13 2.09
N ARG A 200 -18.22 -17.15 1.62
CA ARG A 200 -17.03 -17.02 2.48
C ARG A 200 -16.30 -15.71 2.22
N LYS A 201 -15.81 -15.11 3.30
CA LYS A 201 -14.92 -13.95 3.30
C LYS A 201 -13.46 -14.38 3.51
N PRO A 202 -12.48 -13.55 3.11
CA PRO A 202 -11.08 -13.84 3.41
C PRO A 202 -10.83 -13.87 4.92
N GLU A 203 -9.95 -14.77 5.36
CA GLU A 203 -9.50 -14.85 6.76
C GLU A 203 -8.75 -13.57 7.18
N ALA A 204 -8.05 -12.94 6.24
CA ALA A 204 -7.35 -11.68 6.42
C ALA A 204 -7.13 -10.95 5.09
N VAL A 205 -6.91 -9.64 5.20
CA VAL A 205 -6.55 -8.76 4.09
C VAL A 205 -5.36 -7.90 4.53
N PRO A 206 -4.09 -8.39 4.40
CA PRO A 206 -2.91 -7.77 4.99
C PRO A 206 -2.45 -6.45 4.36
N GLY A 207 -2.97 -6.06 3.19
CA GLY A 207 -2.67 -4.77 2.57
C GLY A 207 -3.29 -3.57 3.32
N LYS A 208 -2.92 -2.33 2.94
CA LYS A 208 -3.55 -1.11 3.49
C LYS A 208 -5.08 -1.24 3.40
N PRO A 209 -5.86 -0.93 4.42
CA PRO A 209 -5.53 -0.20 5.66
C PRO A 209 -5.14 -1.08 6.86
N ASP A 210 -4.69 -2.32 6.67
CA ASP A 210 -4.22 -3.14 7.80
C ASP A 210 -2.94 -2.53 8.39
N PRO A 211 -2.94 -2.21 9.72
CA PRO A 211 -1.79 -1.59 10.36
C PRO A 211 -0.55 -2.50 10.41
N ALA A 212 -0.69 -3.81 10.22
CA ALA A 212 0.44 -4.73 10.16
C ALA A 212 1.38 -4.41 9.00
N THR A 213 0.86 -3.82 7.90
CA THR A 213 1.67 -3.39 6.75
C THR A 213 2.74 -2.38 7.16
N ILE A 214 2.35 -1.32 7.86
CA ILE A 214 3.30 -0.31 8.34
C ILE A 214 4.07 -0.80 9.56
N GLY A 215 3.47 -1.67 10.38
CA GLY A 215 4.15 -2.35 11.48
C GLY A 215 5.37 -3.14 11.03
N GLY A 216 5.30 -3.82 9.89
CA GLY A 216 6.45 -4.50 9.29
C GLY A 216 7.59 -3.55 8.90
N VAL A 217 7.28 -2.33 8.46
CA VAL A 217 8.28 -1.28 8.19
C VAL A 217 8.90 -0.81 9.50
N MET A 218 8.08 -0.57 10.53
CA MET A 218 8.56 -0.15 11.85
C MET A 218 9.50 -1.19 12.47
N ASP A 219 9.11 -2.47 12.44
CA ASP A 219 9.93 -3.57 12.96
C ASP A 219 11.27 -3.67 12.22
N LYS A 220 11.24 -3.55 10.90
CA LYS A 220 12.43 -3.63 10.03
C LYS A 220 13.47 -2.56 10.35
N TYR A 221 13.03 -1.33 10.62
CA TYR A 221 13.91 -0.18 10.83
C TYR A 221 14.05 0.22 12.30
N GLY A 222 13.42 -0.51 13.23
CA GLY A 222 13.47 -0.24 14.67
C GLY A 222 12.87 1.11 15.04
N LEU A 223 11.70 1.45 14.49
CA LEU A 223 11.07 2.77 14.62
C LEU A 223 9.95 2.77 15.66
N GLU A 224 9.89 3.83 16.43
CA GLU A 224 8.74 4.15 17.27
C GLU A 224 7.64 4.85 16.44
N ARG A 225 6.42 4.90 16.99
CA ARG A 225 5.26 5.45 16.27
C ARG A 225 5.35 6.92 15.91
N ASP A 226 6.06 7.70 16.69
CA ASP A 226 6.29 9.13 16.46
C ASP A 226 7.55 9.42 15.62
N GLU A 227 8.24 8.38 15.16
CA GLU A 227 9.42 8.44 14.31
C GLU A 227 9.14 8.10 12.85
N ILE A 228 7.95 7.58 12.54
CA ILE A 228 7.51 7.25 11.18
C ILE A 228 6.19 7.96 10.86
N MET A 229 5.99 8.31 9.59
CA MET A 229 4.71 8.81 9.09
C MET A 229 4.31 8.08 7.80
N MET A 230 3.01 8.02 7.54
CA MET A 230 2.44 7.56 6.28
C MET A 230 1.98 8.74 5.44
N VAL A 231 2.42 8.80 4.19
CA VAL A 231 2.02 9.81 3.21
C VAL A 231 1.25 9.13 2.09
N GLY A 232 0.06 9.62 1.79
CA GLY A 232 -0.77 9.06 0.73
C GLY A 232 -1.90 9.99 0.32
N ASP A 233 -2.54 9.65 -0.78
CA ASP A 233 -3.64 10.39 -1.38
C ASP A 233 -5.03 9.79 -1.09
N ARG A 234 -5.10 8.62 -0.41
CA ARG A 234 -6.35 7.92 -0.14
C ARG A 234 -6.68 7.86 1.35
N ILE A 235 -7.86 8.39 1.69
CA ILE A 235 -8.31 8.48 3.08
C ILE A 235 -8.59 7.08 3.66
N TYR A 236 -9.22 6.20 2.88
CA TYR A 236 -9.71 4.88 3.35
C TYR A 236 -8.65 3.77 3.34
N THR A 237 -7.49 3.99 2.75
CA THR A 237 -6.36 3.05 2.78
C THR A 237 -5.17 3.62 3.53
N ASP A 238 -4.50 4.64 3.00
CA ASP A 238 -3.26 5.20 3.52
C ASP A 238 -3.45 5.82 4.90
N LEU A 239 -4.39 6.76 4.96
CA LEU A 239 -4.64 7.53 6.17
C LEU A 239 -5.38 6.70 7.22
N GLU A 240 -6.26 5.81 6.81
CA GLU A 240 -6.91 4.86 7.71
C GLU A 240 -5.89 3.87 8.30
N MET A 241 -4.88 3.43 7.53
CA MET A 241 -3.78 2.62 8.05
C MET A 241 -2.97 3.40 9.09
N ALA A 242 -2.60 4.66 8.79
CA ALA A 242 -1.89 5.52 9.74
C ALA A 242 -2.69 5.68 11.04
N ARG A 243 -3.99 5.97 10.93
CA ARG A 243 -4.92 6.12 12.06
C ARG A 243 -4.98 4.85 12.92
N ARG A 244 -5.13 3.67 12.29
CA ARG A 244 -5.17 2.37 13.00
C ARG A 244 -3.83 2.03 13.64
N ALA A 245 -2.72 2.35 13.00
CA ALA A 245 -1.37 2.15 13.52
C ALA A 245 -0.99 3.18 14.59
N LYS A 246 -1.77 4.26 14.72
CA LYS A 246 -1.49 5.41 15.62
C LYS A 246 -0.15 6.06 15.31
N ILE A 247 0.13 6.29 14.04
CA ILE A 247 1.26 7.05 13.53
C ILE A 247 0.76 8.31 12.81
N PRO A 248 1.57 9.36 12.65
CA PRO A 248 1.21 10.52 11.84
C PRO A 248 0.83 10.14 10.40
N GLY A 249 -0.33 10.62 9.95
CA GLY A 249 -0.81 10.48 8.58
C GLY A 249 -0.76 11.84 7.87
N VAL A 250 -0.27 11.84 6.65
CA VAL A 250 -0.17 13.00 5.76
C VAL A 250 -0.99 12.76 4.51
N LEU A 251 -2.08 13.51 4.36
CA LEU A 251 -2.87 13.51 3.14
C LEU A 251 -2.26 14.49 2.14
N VAL A 252 -2.02 14.03 0.91
CA VAL A 252 -1.68 14.88 -0.23
C VAL A 252 -2.84 14.94 -1.22
N LEU A 253 -3.03 16.09 -1.85
CA LEU A 253 -4.17 16.36 -2.74
C LEU A 253 -3.81 16.16 -4.23
N THR A 254 -2.75 15.42 -4.51
CA THR A 254 -2.26 15.14 -5.87
C THR A 254 -2.97 13.96 -6.55
N GLY A 255 -3.74 13.17 -5.80
CA GLY A 255 -4.37 11.93 -6.28
C GLY A 255 -5.89 11.92 -6.16
N GLU A 256 -6.43 10.95 -5.40
CA GLU A 256 -7.87 10.66 -5.32
C GLU A 256 -8.63 11.60 -4.38
N ALA A 257 -8.06 11.88 -3.20
CA ALA A 257 -8.76 12.66 -2.19
C ALA A 257 -8.84 14.16 -2.54
N THR A 258 -9.96 14.76 -2.13
CA THR A 258 -10.19 16.19 -2.16
C THR A 258 -10.54 16.71 -0.76
N LEU A 259 -10.54 18.02 -0.56
CA LEU A 259 -11.00 18.61 0.71
C LEU A 259 -12.48 18.29 1.00
N GLU A 260 -13.28 18.02 -0.04
CA GLU A 260 -14.69 17.64 0.11
C GLU A 260 -14.82 16.21 0.62
N THR A 261 -14.10 15.25 0.00
CA THR A 261 -14.11 13.86 0.45
C THR A 261 -13.50 13.72 1.85
N LEU A 262 -12.53 14.58 2.21
CA LEU A 262 -12.00 14.62 3.57
C LEU A 262 -13.05 15.09 4.60
N LYS A 263 -13.90 16.07 4.26
CA LYS A 263 -15.00 16.51 5.13
C LYS A 263 -16.03 15.39 5.33
N GLU A 264 -16.34 14.65 4.27
CA GLU A 264 -17.28 13.51 4.31
C GLU A 264 -16.74 12.35 5.18
N ALA A 265 -15.43 12.16 5.23
CA ALA A 265 -14.82 11.14 6.07
C ALA A 265 -15.03 11.36 7.59
N GLY A 266 -15.34 12.60 8.01
CA GLY A 266 -15.68 12.94 9.40
C GLY A 266 -14.48 12.94 10.37
N TRP A 267 -13.25 12.86 9.87
CA TRP A 267 -12.01 13.00 10.65
C TRP A 267 -10.91 13.62 9.79
N THR A 268 -9.88 14.15 10.43
CA THR A 268 -8.75 14.82 9.75
C THR A 268 -7.46 14.13 10.13
N PRO A 269 -6.58 13.79 9.17
CA PRO A 269 -5.25 13.27 9.44
C PRO A 269 -4.37 14.37 10.07
N GLU A 270 -3.17 14.02 10.50
CA GLU A 270 -2.27 14.94 11.18
C GLU A 270 -1.80 16.09 10.28
N LEU A 271 -1.62 15.83 8.97
CA LEU A 271 -1.31 16.85 7.98
C LEU A 271 -2.19 16.69 6.74
N VAL A 272 -2.56 17.84 6.14
CA VAL A 272 -3.22 17.92 4.83
C VAL A 272 -2.46 18.95 4.00
N LEU A 273 -1.85 18.49 2.91
CA LEU A 273 -0.91 19.25 2.09
C LEU A 273 -1.29 19.18 0.61
N ASP A 274 -0.89 20.17 -0.18
CA ASP A 274 -1.08 20.10 -1.63
C ASP A 274 -0.34 18.90 -2.22
N ASP A 275 0.95 18.74 -1.85
CA ASP A 275 1.82 17.68 -2.34
C ASP A 275 2.96 17.36 -1.37
N ILE A 276 3.83 16.43 -1.73
CA ILE A 276 4.96 15.99 -0.89
C ILE A 276 6.11 16.99 -0.81
N SER A 277 6.21 17.99 -1.70
CA SER A 277 7.26 19.01 -1.60
C SER A 277 7.05 19.90 -0.37
N VAL A 278 5.79 20.18 -0.07
CA VAL A 278 5.40 20.90 1.16
C VAL A 278 5.85 20.16 2.42
N LEU A 279 5.70 18.83 2.42
CA LEU A 279 6.20 18.00 3.52
C LEU A 279 7.71 18.10 3.67
N ALA A 280 8.45 18.07 2.55
CA ALA A 280 9.91 18.19 2.58
C ALA A 280 10.35 19.52 3.21
N ASP A 281 9.70 20.63 2.86
CA ASP A 281 9.98 21.96 3.43
C ASP A 281 9.69 21.99 4.93
N LEU A 282 8.57 21.45 5.38
CA LEU A 282 8.21 21.34 6.81
C LEU A 282 9.24 20.51 7.60
N LEU A 283 9.74 19.41 7.01
CA LEU A 283 10.77 18.57 7.64
C LEU A 283 12.11 19.31 7.73
N VAL A 284 12.51 20.07 6.70
CA VAL A 284 13.71 20.92 6.74
C VAL A 284 13.60 21.94 7.86
N GLU A 285 12.46 22.65 7.95
CA GLU A 285 12.22 23.64 8.99
C GLU A 285 12.28 23.02 10.39
N ALA A 286 11.63 21.88 10.59
CA ALA A 286 11.60 21.20 11.89
C ALA A 286 12.98 20.69 12.33
N LYS A 287 13.79 20.19 11.39
CA LYS A 287 15.16 19.69 11.70
C LYS A 287 16.16 20.80 11.89
N THR A 288 15.96 21.99 11.31
CA THR A 288 16.88 23.13 11.45
C THR A 288 16.63 23.95 12.74
N LYS A 289 15.39 24.06 13.19
CA LYS A 289 15.04 24.76 14.45
C LYS A 289 15.54 24.05 15.70
N LYS A 290 15.97 22.80 15.62
CA LYS A 290 16.45 21.99 16.75
C LYS A 290 17.96 22.06 16.96
N LYS A 291 18.70 22.83 16.11
CA LYS A 291 20.11 23.16 16.28
C LYS A 291 20.25 24.53 16.94
#